data_bca5ce11e7dd5b64fe8971508c166186
#
_entry.id   bca5ce11e7dd5b64fe8971508c166186
#
_cell.length_a   1.000
_cell.length_b   1.000
_cell.length_c   1.000
_cell.angle_alpha   90.00
_cell.angle_beta   90.00
_cell.angle_gamma   90.00
#
_symmetry.space_group_name_H-M   'P 1'
#
loop_
_entity.id
_entity.type
_entity.pdbx_description
1 polymer ?
#
loop_
_entity_poly.entity_id
_entity_poly.type
_entity_poly.pdbx_seq_one_letter_code
_entity_poly.pdbx_strand_id
1 'polypeptide(L)'
;MTRILHVLDHSLPLHSGYTFRTRAILKAQEALGLEVRGITSQKHNHEAEWDEDVETFDGLTFHRTPGVTSGPMLVNEFREMAALSGAIQELAKDWRPDVIHAHSPALNGGAALRAARALGVPFVYEIRAFWEDAAVGNRNGTEGSAKYRLTRSLETQVASRADAVFTICKGLRDDLVARGIAPGKIGVMPNGVDLQLFGDPPPRDDALARELGIETGAPVIGYIGSFYDYEGIDDLIAAMPRLRERHTAARLLLVGAGEMESEWRAAAASLPQPDAVIFAGRVPHTEVERYYSLIDVLAYPRKDSRLTDLVTPLKPLEAMAQRRIVAASDVGGHRELITHGETGFLFPPDDPAACADALADMLDRRDEWDAMRKRGIEHVRTRHDWHENARRYPDVYQLLLADLKRDGRFASNPREQGLRA
;
A
#
# COMPACT_ATOMS: atom_id res chain seq x y z
N MET A 1 -13.19 16.88 -20.31
CA MET A 1 -12.37 16.33 -19.20
C MET A 1 -12.87 14.92 -18.99
N THR A 2 -11.97 13.93 -18.93
CA THR A 2 -12.37 12.53 -18.74
C THR A 2 -12.68 12.29 -17.26
N ARG A 3 -13.83 11.67 -16.98
CA ARG A 3 -14.35 11.42 -15.63
C ARG A 3 -14.02 10.01 -15.18
N ILE A 4 -13.29 9.88 -14.09
CA ILE A 4 -12.88 8.59 -13.52
C ILE A 4 -13.51 8.42 -12.15
N LEU A 5 -14.28 7.33 -11.98
CA LEU A 5 -14.81 6.94 -10.67
C LEU A 5 -13.92 5.86 -10.07
N HIS A 6 -13.26 6.19 -8.96
CA HIS A 6 -12.49 5.22 -8.17
C HIS A 6 -13.38 4.53 -7.15
N VAL A 7 -13.46 3.20 -7.24
CA VAL A 7 -14.22 2.35 -6.30
C VAL A 7 -13.27 1.76 -5.28
N LEU A 8 -13.49 2.07 -4.00
CA LEU A 8 -12.53 1.91 -2.91
C LEU A 8 -13.13 1.08 -1.76
N ASP A 9 -12.29 0.36 -1.04
CA ASP A 9 -12.67 -0.30 0.21
C ASP A 9 -12.92 0.73 1.30
N HIS A 10 -11.95 1.62 1.51
CA HIS A 10 -11.99 2.76 2.42
C HIS A 10 -11.15 3.94 1.86
N SER A 11 -11.28 5.12 2.44
CA SER A 11 -10.57 6.33 2.03
C SER A 11 -10.29 7.25 3.22
N LEU A 12 -9.80 8.46 2.96
CA LEU A 12 -9.75 9.52 3.97
C LEU A 12 -11.12 9.68 4.66
N PRO A 13 -11.17 9.97 5.99
CA PRO A 13 -10.05 10.34 6.86
C PRO A 13 -9.26 9.16 7.45
N LEU A 14 -9.58 7.91 7.12
CA LEU A 14 -8.85 6.76 7.63
C LEU A 14 -7.41 6.76 7.14
N HIS A 15 -6.45 6.57 8.04
CA HIS A 15 -5.03 6.58 7.75
C HIS A 15 -4.50 5.15 7.58
N SER A 16 -4.24 4.76 6.34
CA SER A 16 -3.63 3.47 5.98
C SER A 16 -2.77 3.63 4.72
N GLY A 17 -1.88 2.67 4.46
CA GLY A 17 -1.14 2.64 3.20
C GLY A 17 -2.05 2.59 1.96
N TYR A 18 -3.23 1.95 2.10
CA TYR A 18 -4.26 1.93 1.07
C TYR A 18 -4.79 3.34 0.78
N THR A 19 -5.12 4.10 1.83
CA THR A 19 -5.67 5.45 1.72
C THR A 19 -4.66 6.44 1.17
N PHE A 20 -3.41 6.41 1.66
CA PHE A 20 -2.37 7.32 1.18
C PHE A 20 -2.02 7.06 -0.29
N ARG A 21 -1.93 5.79 -0.72
CA ARG A 21 -1.77 5.45 -2.12
C ARG A 21 -2.94 5.98 -2.97
N THR A 22 -4.17 5.77 -2.50
CA THR A 22 -5.38 6.26 -3.22
C THR A 22 -5.33 7.77 -3.37
N ARG A 23 -5.08 8.50 -2.27
CA ARG A 23 -4.94 9.96 -2.28
C ARG A 23 -3.90 10.42 -3.31
N ALA A 24 -2.73 9.81 -3.30
CA ALA A 24 -1.65 10.16 -4.22
C ALA A 24 -2.04 9.93 -5.70
N ILE A 25 -2.70 8.81 -6.00
CA ILE A 25 -3.19 8.51 -7.35
C ILE A 25 -4.23 9.55 -7.79
N LEU A 26 -5.24 9.83 -6.97
CA LEU A 26 -6.30 10.78 -7.31
C LEU A 26 -5.73 12.18 -7.55
N LYS A 27 -4.85 12.65 -6.67
CA LYS A 27 -4.17 13.95 -6.80
C LYS A 27 -3.33 14.04 -8.08
N ALA A 28 -2.55 13.00 -8.37
CA ALA A 28 -1.74 12.97 -9.58
C ALA A 28 -2.62 12.94 -10.85
N GLN A 29 -3.75 12.26 -10.82
CA GLN A 29 -4.71 12.25 -11.95
C GLN A 29 -5.41 13.60 -12.13
N GLU A 30 -5.78 14.31 -11.05
CA GLU A 30 -6.27 15.70 -11.13
C GLU A 30 -5.25 16.62 -11.78
N ALA A 31 -3.97 16.52 -11.36
CA ALA A 31 -2.88 17.31 -11.95
C ALA A 31 -2.67 17.02 -13.44
N LEU A 32 -3.05 15.82 -13.92
CA LEU A 32 -3.04 15.44 -15.34
C LEU A 32 -4.31 15.86 -16.10
N GLY A 33 -5.23 16.59 -15.46
CA GLY A 33 -6.44 17.11 -16.09
C GLY A 33 -7.60 16.11 -16.15
N LEU A 34 -7.60 15.06 -15.36
CA LEU A 34 -8.74 14.16 -15.17
C LEU A 34 -9.69 14.72 -14.11
N GLU A 35 -11.00 14.47 -14.25
CA GLU A 35 -11.98 14.72 -13.20
C GLU A 35 -12.20 13.43 -12.42
N VAL A 36 -11.75 13.39 -11.15
CA VAL A 36 -11.78 12.16 -10.35
C VAL A 36 -12.74 12.28 -9.17
N ARG A 37 -13.42 11.18 -8.85
CA ARG A 37 -14.19 11.02 -7.61
C ARG A 37 -13.94 9.64 -7.04
N GLY A 38 -14.01 9.52 -5.71
CA GLY A 38 -14.01 8.24 -5.01
C GLY A 38 -15.42 7.84 -4.58
N ILE A 39 -15.69 6.51 -4.54
CA ILE A 39 -16.82 5.94 -3.83
C ILE A 39 -16.32 4.78 -2.97
N THR A 40 -16.69 4.77 -1.68
CA THR A 40 -16.27 3.72 -0.75
C THR A 40 -17.34 2.65 -0.57
N SER A 41 -16.91 1.43 -0.24
CA SER A 41 -17.80 0.38 0.22
C SER A 41 -18.35 0.67 1.62
N GLN A 42 -19.34 -0.11 2.06
CA GLN A 42 -19.91 0.00 3.41
C GLN A 42 -18.91 -0.37 4.53
N LYS A 43 -17.77 -0.98 4.20
CA LYS A 43 -16.70 -1.25 5.18
C LYS A 43 -16.10 0.05 5.74
N HIS A 44 -16.00 1.08 4.93
CA HIS A 44 -15.57 2.40 5.41
C HIS A 44 -16.39 2.87 6.60
N ASN A 45 -17.70 2.65 6.57
CA ASN A 45 -18.65 3.09 7.59
C ASN A 45 -18.50 2.33 8.94
N HIS A 46 -17.82 1.18 8.95
CA HIS A 46 -17.49 0.45 10.18
C HIS A 46 -16.21 0.98 10.86
N GLU A 47 -15.33 1.63 10.09
CA GLU A 47 -14.00 2.02 10.54
C GLU A 47 -13.89 3.53 10.78
N ALA A 48 -14.79 4.33 10.20
CA ALA A 48 -14.85 5.78 10.35
C ALA A 48 -16.26 6.24 10.72
N GLU A 49 -16.35 7.27 11.57
CA GLU A 49 -17.57 8.06 11.69
C GLU A 49 -17.75 8.82 10.36
N TRP A 50 -18.94 8.76 9.80
CA TRP A 50 -19.31 9.48 8.58
C TRP A 50 -20.62 10.23 8.81
N ASP A 51 -20.62 11.52 8.47
CA ASP A 51 -21.73 12.42 8.76
C ASP A 51 -22.57 12.70 7.51
N GLU A 52 -21.98 12.58 6.32
CA GLU A 52 -22.60 12.91 5.05
C GLU A 52 -22.30 11.86 3.96
N ASP A 53 -23.27 11.65 3.07
CA ASP A 53 -23.11 10.73 1.92
C ASP A 53 -22.02 11.17 0.93
N VAL A 54 -21.61 12.45 1.00
CA VAL A 54 -20.54 13.04 0.18
C VAL A 54 -19.64 13.90 1.04
N GLU A 55 -18.38 13.54 1.11
CA GLU A 55 -17.37 14.24 1.91
C GLU A 55 -16.21 14.72 1.02
N THR A 56 -15.59 15.81 1.43
CA THR A 56 -14.40 16.35 0.76
C THR A 56 -13.22 16.38 1.72
N PHE A 57 -12.17 15.67 1.39
CA PHE A 57 -10.90 15.65 2.13
C PHE A 57 -9.76 16.02 1.19
N ASP A 58 -8.94 16.98 1.58
CA ASP A 58 -7.80 17.44 0.79
C ASP A 58 -8.17 17.82 -0.65
N GLY A 59 -9.38 18.40 -0.84
CA GLY A 59 -9.92 18.78 -2.14
C GLY A 59 -10.42 17.62 -3.00
N LEU A 60 -10.34 16.36 -2.52
CA LEU A 60 -10.87 15.18 -3.20
C LEU A 60 -12.26 14.87 -2.71
N THR A 61 -13.19 14.56 -3.62
CA THR A 61 -14.58 14.22 -3.31
C THR A 61 -14.75 12.70 -3.19
N PHE A 62 -15.32 12.27 -2.05
CA PHE A 62 -15.64 10.88 -1.76
C PHE A 62 -17.14 10.72 -1.50
N HIS A 63 -17.75 9.80 -2.23
CA HIS A 63 -19.12 9.34 -1.98
C HIS A 63 -19.07 8.14 -1.04
N ARG A 64 -20.06 8.03 -0.14
CA ARG A 64 -20.18 6.90 0.79
C ARG A 64 -21.32 5.99 0.37
N THR A 65 -21.09 4.67 0.35
CA THR A 65 -22.21 3.74 0.16
C THR A 65 -23.02 3.67 1.44
N PRO A 66 -24.31 4.05 1.43
CA PRO A 66 -25.12 4.12 2.66
C PRO A 66 -25.29 2.75 3.35
N GLY A 67 -25.51 2.82 4.67
CA GLY A 67 -25.86 1.67 5.50
C GLY A 67 -24.66 0.86 5.99
N VAL A 68 -24.99 -0.14 6.80
CA VAL A 68 -24.07 -1.11 7.38
C VAL A 68 -24.72 -2.48 7.23
N THR A 69 -23.97 -3.46 6.71
CA THR A 69 -24.49 -4.82 6.59
C THR A 69 -24.21 -5.63 7.85
N SER A 70 -25.16 -6.49 8.22
CA SER A 70 -25.04 -7.43 9.33
C SER A 70 -25.61 -8.79 8.96
N GLY A 71 -25.07 -9.88 9.54
CA GLY A 71 -25.54 -11.23 9.30
C GLY A 71 -24.43 -12.22 8.90
N PRO A 72 -24.76 -13.40 8.37
CA PRO A 72 -23.77 -14.39 7.95
C PRO A 72 -22.86 -13.85 6.85
N MET A 73 -21.55 -14.09 6.96
CA MET A 73 -20.49 -13.49 6.14
C MET A 73 -20.77 -13.50 4.62
N LEU A 74 -21.07 -14.64 4.03
CA LEU A 74 -21.33 -14.75 2.59
C LEU A 74 -22.55 -13.92 2.13
N VAL A 75 -23.62 -13.89 2.94
CA VAL A 75 -24.80 -13.09 2.63
C VAL A 75 -24.49 -11.60 2.69
N ASN A 76 -23.68 -11.20 3.66
CA ASN A 76 -23.25 -9.80 3.81
C ASN A 76 -22.40 -9.37 2.63
N GLU A 77 -21.41 -10.16 2.21
CA GLU A 77 -20.57 -9.87 1.05
C GLU A 77 -21.41 -9.62 -0.22
N PHE A 78 -22.42 -10.45 -0.47
CA PHE A 78 -23.34 -10.24 -1.60
C PHE A 78 -24.19 -8.96 -1.46
N ARG A 79 -24.65 -8.65 -0.24
CA ARG A 79 -25.41 -7.42 0.03
C ARG A 79 -24.54 -6.18 -0.14
N GLU A 80 -23.33 -6.20 0.38
CA GLU A 80 -22.34 -5.12 0.21
C GLU A 80 -22.03 -4.86 -1.28
N MET A 81 -21.77 -5.93 -2.05
CA MET A 81 -21.57 -5.81 -3.49
C MET A 81 -22.80 -5.21 -4.21
N ALA A 82 -24.02 -5.63 -3.82
CA ALA A 82 -25.25 -5.12 -4.41
C ALA A 82 -25.48 -3.64 -4.05
N ALA A 83 -25.26 -3.27 -2.78
CA ALA A 83 -25.37 -1.91 -2.29
C ALA A 83 -24.38 -0.97 -2.98
N LEU A 84 -23.09 -1.34 -3.03
CA LEU A 84 -22.06 -0.57 -3.71
C LEU A 84 -22.35 -0.43 -5.22
N SER A 85 -22.76 -1.52 -5.89
CA SER A 85 -23.15 -1.45 -7.30
C SER A 85 -24.33 -0.53 -7.54
N GLY A 86 -25.33 -0.53 -6.64
CA GLY A 86 -26.48 0.39 -6.68
C GLY A 86 -26.08 1.85 -6.47
N ALA A 87 -25.23 2.11 -5.47
CA ALA A 87 -24.70 3.45 -5.18
C ALA A 87 -23.89 4.02 -6.36
N ILE A 88 -23.08 3.21 -7.04
CA ILE A 88 -22.37 3.62 -8.25
C ILE A 88 -23.35 4.03 -9.38
N GLN A 89 -24.42 3.26 -9.58
CA GLN A 89 -25.41 3.56 -10.61
C GLN A 89 -26.25 4.80 -10.24
N GLU A 90 -26.55 5.02 -8.98
CA GLU A 90 -27.26 6.22 -8.50
C GLU A 90 -26.38 7.47 -8.73
N LEU A 91 -25.12 7.44 -8.28
CA LEU A 91 -24.15 8.50 -8.53
C LEU A 91 -24.05 8.85 -10.02
N ALA A 92 -24.07 7.83 -10.88
CA ALA A 92 -23.94 8.01 -12.32
C ALA A 92 -25.10 8.77 -12.99
N LYS A 93 -26.24 8.96 -12.31
CA LYS A 93 -27.35 9.77 -12.81
C LYS A 93 -26.99 11.27 -12.84
N ASP A 94 -26.28 11.74 -11.81
CA ASP A 94 -25.89 13.13 -11.68
C ASP A 94 -24.45 13.37 -12.20
N TRP A 95 -23.57 12.42 -12.00
CA TRP A 95 -22.19 12.49 -12.43
C TRP A 95 -21.77 11.16 -13.10
N ARG A 96 -22.05 11.03 -14.40
CA ARG A 96 -21.73 9.84 -15.16
C ARG A 96 -20.22 9.74 -15.40
N PRO A 97 -19.54 8.68 -14.89
CA PRO A 97 -18.13 8.44 -15.19
C PRO A 97 -17.95 7.99 -16.64
N ASP A 98 -16.81 8.30 -17.23
CA ASP A 98 -16.35 7.74 -18.50
C ASP A 98 -15.65 6.39 -18.31
N VAL A 99 -14.99 6.19 -17.15
CA VAL A 99 -14.31 4.95 -16.73
C VAL A 99 -14.60 4.67 -15.27
N ILE A 100 -14.85 3.41 -14.93
CA ILE A 100 -14.88 2.96 -13.54
C ILE A 100 -13.58 2.21 -13.25
N HIS A 101 -12.81 2.69 -12.26
CA HIS A 101 -11.55 2.13 -11.80
C HIS A 101 -11.70 1.60 -10.37
N ALA A 102 -11.87 0.29 -10.21
CA ALA A 102 -11.96 -0.30 -8.88
C ALA A 102 -10.58 -0.76 -8.38
N HIS A 103 -10.42 -0.63 -7.07
CA HIS A 103 -9.26 -1.13 -6.36
C HIS A 103 -9.64 -2.38 -5.55
N SER A 104 -8.72 -3.35 -5.44
CA SER A 104 -8.95 -4.54 -4.61
C SER A 104 -9.49 -4.17 -3.21
N PRO A 105 -10.37 -4.98 -2.59
CA PRO A 105 -10.60 -6.41 -2.86
C PRO A 105 -11.58 -6.71 -4.02
N ALA A 106 -11.64 -8.00 -4.38
CA ALA A 106 -12.53 -8.50 -5.43
C ALA A 106 -14.01 -8.16 -5.21
N LEU A 107 -14.47 -7.94 -3.99
CA LEU A 107 -15.85 -7.51 -3.70
C LEU A 107 -16.13 -6.13 -4.31
N ASN A 108 -15.21 -5.17 -4.14
CA ASN A 108 -15.30 -3.87 -4.79
C ASN A 108 -15.24 -4.02 -6.32
N GLY A 109 -14.31 -4.84 -6.82
CA GLY A 109 -14.18 -5.13 -8.22
C GLY A 109 -15.43 -5.75 -8.84
N GLY A 110 -16.07 -6.69 -8.16
CA GLY A 110 -17.32 -7.33 -8.59
C GLY A 110 -18.50 -6.35 -8.64
N ALA A 111 -18.64 -5.51 -7.63
CA ALA A 111 -19.65 -4.45 -7.59
C ALA A 111 -19.45 -3.44 -8.74
N ALA A 112 -18.22 -2.98 -8.92
CA ALA A 112 -17.82 -2.04 -9.96
C ALA A 112 -18.00 -2.62 -11.37
N LEU A 113 -17.61 -3.88 -11.60
CA LEU A 113 -17.82 -4.59 -12.86
C LEU A 113 -19.30 -4.64 -13.24
N ARG A 114 -20.17 -4.98 -12.26
CA ARG A 114 -21.62 -5.02 -12.47
C ARG A 114 -22.16 -3.64 -12.86
N ALA A 115 -21.76 -2.59 -12.15
CA ALA A 115 -22.17 -1.21 -12.44
C ALA A 115 -21.64 -0.74 -13.80
N ALA A 116 -20.36 -1.02 -14.11
CA ALA A 116 -19.74 -0.64 -15.39
C ALA A 116 -20.47 -1.27 -16.60
N ARG A 117 -20.83 -2.55 -16.49
CA ARG A 117 -21.62 -3.24 -17.54
C ARG A 117 -23.02 -2.66 -17.69
N ALA A 118 -23.69 -2.31 -16.58
CA ALA A 118 -25.02 -1.66 -16.63
C ALA A 118 -24.96 -0.25 -17.24
N LEU A 119 -23.89 0.49 -17.00
CA LEU A 119 -23.66 1.84 -17.51
C LEU A 119 -23.04 1.86 -18.92
N GLY A 120 -22.52 0.72 -19.41
CA GLY A 120 -21.83 0.64 -20.70
C GLY A 120 -20.52 1.41 -20.72
N VAL A 121 -19.75 1.45 -19.63
CA VAL A 121 -18.46 2.13 -19.51
C VAL A 121 -17.33 1.12 -19.30
N PRO A 122 -16.07 1.45 -19.66
CA PRO A 122 -14.92 0.60 -19.38
C PRO A 122 -14.72 0.37 -17.90
N PHE A 123 -14.27 -0.84 -17.55
CA PHE A 123 -13.95 -1.27 -16.21
C PHE A 123 -12.45 -1.59 -16.08
N VAL A 124 -11.77 -0.86 -15.23
CA VAL A 124 -10.37 -1.06 -14.86
C VAL A 124 -10.30 -1.63 -13.45
N TYR A 125 -9.42 -2.61 -13.23
CA TYR A 125 -9.25 -3.22 -11.92
C TYR A 125 -7.80 -3.15 -11.46
N GLU A 126 -7.55 -2.50 -10.31
CA GLU A 126 -6.22 -2.38 -9.70
C GLU A 126 -6.08 -3.28 -8.50
N ILE A 127 -5.12 -4.22 -8.55
CA ILE A 127 -4.81 -5.17 -7.49
C ILE A 127 -3.58 -4.70 -6.72
N ARG A 128 -3.76 -4.48 -5.42
CA ARG A 128 -2.70 -4.01 -4.50
C ARG A 128 -2.11 -5.14 -3.66
N ALA A 129 -2.86 -6.17 -3.42
CA ALA A 129 -2.49 -7.45 -2.82
C ALA A 129 -3.59 -8.46 -3.15
N PHE A 130 -3.26 -9.74 -3.12
CA PHE A 130 -4.28 -10.78 -3.13
C PHE A 130 -4.82 -10.96 -1.72
N TRP A 131 -6.14 -10.84 -1.57
CA TRP A 131 -6.78 -10.88 -0.26
C TRP A 131 -6.75 -12.25 0.38
N GLU A 132 -6.70 -13.32 -0.41
CA GLU A 132 -6.45 -14.67 0.08
C GLU A 132 -5.09 -14.77 0.78
N ASP A 133 -4.05 -14.18 0.20
CA ASP A 133 -2.69 -14.19 0.74
C ASP A 133 -2.56 -13.23 1.94
N ALA A 134 -3.22 -12.07 1.88
CA ALA A 134 -3.26 -11.12 2.99
C ALA A 134 -3.95 -11.70 4.24
N ALA A 135 -5.03 -12.47 4.05
CA ALA A 135 -5.70 -13.15 5.16
C ALA A 135 -4.78 -14.19 5.84
N VAL A 136 -3.96 -14.91 5.07
CA VAL A 136 -2.97 -15.85 5.62
C VAL A 136 -1.88 -15.08 6.37
N GLY A 137 -1.30 -14.03 5.75
CA GLY A 137 -0.25 -13.22 6.36
C GLY A 137 -0.67 -12.52 7.66
N ASN A 138 -1.96 -12.23 7.82
CA ASN A 138 -2.55 -11.64 9.04
C ASN A 138 -3.11 -12.70 10.01
N ARG A 139 -2.73 -13.97 9.90
CA ARG A 139 -3.23 -15.08 10.73
C ARG A 139 -4.76 -15.28 10.70
N ASN A 140 -5.47 -14.67 9.74
CA ASN A 140 -6.93 -14.74 9.58
C ASN A 140 -7.39 -15.73 8.51
N GLY A 141 -6.48 -16.56 8.02
CA GLY A 141 -6.73 -17.54 6.97
C GLY A 141 -5.72 -18.68 6.97
N THR A 142 -6.03 -19.69 6.18
CA THR A 142 -5.14 -20.84 5.93
C THR A 142 -5.01 -21.02 4.43
N GLU A 143 -3.80 -21.10 3.92
CA GLU A 143 -3.51 -21.33 2.51
C GLU A 143 -4.16 -22.66 2.06
N GLY A 144 -4.74 -22.66 0.85
CA GLY A 144 -5.41 -23.82 0.28
C GLY A 144 -6.74 -24.18 0.92
N SER A 145 -7.24 -23.46 1.94
CA SER A 145 -8.57 -23.65 2.51
C SER A 145 -9.68 -23.39 1.48
N ALA A 146 -10.91 -23.83 1.75
CA ALA A 146 -12.05 -23.55 0.87
C ALA A 146 -12.29 -22.04 0.68
N LYS A 147 -12.17 -21.26 1.77
CA LYS A 147 -12.26 -19.79 1.74
C LYS A 147 -11.16 -19.19 0.87
N TYR A 148 -9.89 -19.60 1.07
CA TYR A 148 -8.76 -19.17 0.27
C TYR A 148 -9.01 -19.39 -1.23
N ARG A 149 -9.41 -20.61 -1.62
CA ARG A 149 -9.70 -20.96 -3.03
C ARG A 149 -10.86 -20.17 -3.61
N LEU A 150 -11.90 -19.92 -2.81
CA LEU A 150 -13.05 -19.11 -3.25
C LEU A 150 -12.62 -17.65 -3.49
N THR A 151 -11.91 -17.04 -2.54
CA THR A 151 -11.40 -15.65 -2.67
C THR A 151 -10.48 -15.52 -3.88
N ARG A 152 -9.53 -16.46 -4.05
CA ARG A 152 -8.65 -16.53 -5.22
C ARG A 152 -9.41 -16.63 -6.54
N SER A 153 -10.46 -17.48 -6.57
CA SER A 153 -11.29 -17.64 -7.76
C SER A 153 -12.06 -16.37 -8.08
N LEU A 154 -12.63 -15.71 -7.08
CA LEU A 154 -13.35 -14.45 -7.26
C LEU A 154 -12.41 -13.34 -7.78
N GLU A 155 -11.23 -13.18 -7.18
CA GLU A 155 -10.19 -12.23 -7.62
C GLU A 155 -9.82 -12.47 -9.09
N THR A 156 -9.56 -13.74 -9.45
CA THR A 156 -9.24 -14.15 -10.81
C THR A 156 -10.38 -13.85 -11.79
N GLN A 157 -11.64 -14.11 -11.38
CA GLN A 157 -12.81 -13.81 -12.22
C GLN A 157 -12.98 -12.31 -12.48
N VAL A 158 -12.82 -11.48 -11.46
CA VAL A 158 -12.90 -10.02 -11.63
C VAL A 158 -11.80 -9.53 -12.58
N ALA A 159 -10.54 -9.93 -12.34
CA ALA A 159 -9.41 -9.58 -13.19
C ALA A 159 -9.60 -10.06 -14.65
N SER A 160 -10.12 -11.28 -14.85
CA SER A 160 -10.36 -11.82 -16.20
C SER A 160 -11.41 -11.02 -16.98
N ARG A 161 -12.40 -10.45 -16.30
CA ARG A 161 -13.52 -9.70 -16.91
C ARG A 161 -13.29 -8.19 -16.98
N ALA A 162 -12.28 -7.66 -16.30
CA ALA A 162 -11.88 -6.26 -16.42
C ALA A 162 -11.43 -5.95 -17.85
N ASP A 163 -11.59 -4.73 -18.34
CA ASP A 163 -11.13 -4.32 -19.67
C ASP A 163 -9.60 -4.03 -19.63
N ALA A 164 -9.07 -3.56 -18.50
CA ALA A 164 -7.64 -3.54 -18.17
C ALA A 164 -7.42 -3.87 -16.69
N VAL A 165 -6.23 -4.37 -16.35
CA VAL A 165 -5.83 -4.68 -14.99
C VAL A 165 -4.55 -3.93 -14.67
N PHE A 166 -4.46 -3.36 -13.47
CA PHE A 166 -3.21 -2.86 -12.93
C PHE A 166 -2.78 -3.67 -11.70
N THR A 167 -1.47 -3.84 -11.55
CA THR A 167 -0.85 -4.37 -10.34
C THR A 167 0.22 -3.42 -9.83
N ILE A 168 0.50 -3.46 -8.53
CA ILE A 168 1.52 -2.57 -7.95
C ILE A 168 2.95 -3.06 -8.16
N CYS A 169 3.15 -4.26 -8.67
CA CYS A 169 4.47 -4.89 -8.80
C CYS A 169 4.43 -6.06 -9.80
N LYS A 170 5.61 -6.53 -10.17
CA LYS A 170 5.78 -7.65 -11.10
C LYS A 170 5.32 -8.97 -10.49
N GLY A 171 5.57 -9.19 -9.19
CA GLY A 171 5.14 -10.40 -8.49
C GLY A 171 3.65 -10.68 -8.66
N LEU A 172 2.80 -9.68 -8.39
CA LEU A 172 1.35 -9.78 -8.60
C LEU A 172 0.98 -9.98 -10.08
N ARG A 173 1.66 -9.26 -10.99
CA ARG A 173 1.44 -9.41 -12.43
C ARG A 173 1.73 -10.83 -12.90
N ASP A 174 2.86 -11.38 -12.51
CA ASP A 174 3.30 -12.69 -12.97
C ASP A 174 2.42 -13.81 -12.39
N ASP A 175 1.93 -13.65 -11.16
CA ASP A 175 0.93 -14.58 -10.59
C ASP A 175 -0.41 -14.50 -11.37
N LEU A 176 -0.88 -13.31 -11.75
CA LEU A 176 -2.09 -13.18 -12.59
C LEU A 176 -1.91 -13.83 -13.97
N VAL A 177 -0.73 -13.70 -14.58
CA VAL A 177 -0.41 -14.39 -15.83
C VAL A 177 -0.45 -15.91 -15.62
N ALA A 178 0.10 -16.41 -14.51
CA ALA A 178 0.03 -17.82 -14.13
C ALA A 178 -1.42 -18.29 -13.85
N ARG A 179 -2.32 -17.39 -13.44
CA ARG A 179 -3.77 -17.66 -13.32
C ARG A 179 -4.50 -17.61 -14.68
N GLY A 180 -3.83 -17.34 -15.80
CA GLY A 180 -4.37 -17.32 -17.14
C GLY A 180 -4.88 -15.96 -17.64
N ILE A 181 -4.56 -14.86 -16.96
CA ILE A 181 -4.85 -13.50 -17.44
C ILE A 181 -3.83 -13.12 -18.52
N ALA A 182 -4.31 -12.64 -19.66
CA ALA A 182 -3.44 -12.27 -20.78
C ALA A 182 -2.43 -11.17 -20.39
N PRO A 183 -1.10 -11.36 -20.62
CA PRO A 183 -0.08 -10.40 -20.21
C PRO A 183 -0.28 -8.97 -20.72
N GLY A 184 -0.79 -8.83 -21.96
CA GLY A 184 -1.07 -7.51 -22.59
C GLY A 184 -2.22 -6.74 -21.96
N LYS A 185 -3.00 -7.37 -21.07
CA LYS A 185 -4.09 -6.76 -20.32
C LYS A 185 -3.63 -6.17 -18.99
N ILE A 186 -2.42 -6.54 -18.52
CA ILE A 186 -1.92 -6.22 -17.19
C ILE A 186 -0.80 -5.17 -17.27
N GLY A 187 -1.10 -3.96 -16.77
CA GLY A 187 -0.10 -2.92 -16.55
C GLY A 187 0.47 -2.99 -15.13
N VAL A 188 1.73 -2.62 -14.96
CA VAL A 188 2.33 -2.43 -13.63
C VAL A 188 2.33 -0.95 -13.29
N MET A 189 1.69 -0.61 -12.18
CA MET A 189 1.63 0.73 -11.59
C MET A 189 2.33 0.69 -10.24
N PRO A 190 3.65 0.92 -10.19
CA PRO A 190 4.44 0.72 -8.97
C PRO A 190 3.96 1.59 -7.82
N ASN A 191 4.25 1.13 -6.61
CA ASN A 191 4.19 1.98 -5.43
C ASN A 191 5.12 3.17 -5.60
N GLY A 192 4.74 4.32 -5.05
CA GLY A 192 5.50 5.55 -5.12
C GLY A 192 5.55 6.26 -3.78
N VAL A 193 6.33 7.33 -3.75
CA VAL A 193 6.42 8.26 -2.62
C VAL A 193 6.05 9.65 -3.11
N ASP A 194 5.40 10.42 -2.25
CA ASP A 194 5.21 11.84 -2.45
C ASP A 194 6.48 12.56 -1.96
N LEU A 195 7.33 12.91 -2.91
CA LEU A 195 8.61 13.56 -2.62
C LEU A 195 8.44 15.01 -2.12
N GLN A 196 7.27 15.62 -2.28
CA GLN A 196 6.98 16.93 -1.68
C GLN A 196 6.75 16.79 -0.17
N LEU A 197 6.23 15.64 0.28
CA LEU A 197 6.04 15.35 1.70
C LEU A 197 7.29 14.74 2.35
N PHE A 198 8.05 13.91 1.63
CA PHE A 198 9.17 13.13 2.18
C PHE A 198 10.55 13.52 1.63
N GLY A 199 10.63 14.53 0.77
CA GLY A 199 11.84 14.78 -0.04
C GLY A 199 13.00 15.48 0.67
N ASP A 200 12.77 16.13 1.80
CA ASP A 200 13.79 16.92 2.52
C ASP A 200 13.78 16.59 4.02
N PRO A 201 14.54 15.54 4.42
CA PRO A 201 14.53 15.06 5.79
C PRO A 201 15.00 16.13 6.78
N PRO A 202 14.30 16.32 7.91
CA PRO A 202 14.70 17.26 8.93
C PRO A 202 16.03 16.84 9.58
N PRO A 203 16.76 17.79 10.20
CA PRO A 203 17.90 17.47 11.04
C PRO A 203 17.47 16.59 12.22
N ARG A 204 18.44 15.88 12.82
CA ARG A 204 18.19 15.01 13.97
C ARG A 204 17.50 15.79 15.11
N ASP A 205 16.41 15.25 15.64
CA ASP A 205 15.68 15.80 16.79
C ASP A 205 16.31 15.32 18.10
N ASP A 206 17.32 16.04 18.58
CA ASP A 206 18.02 15.69 19.83
C ASP A 206 17.14 15.85 21.09
N ALA A 207 16.06 16.63 21.02
CA ALA A 207 15.10 16.73 22.11
C ALA A 207 14.29 15.44 22.24
N LEU A 208 13.75 14.95 21.13
CA LEU A 208 13.05 13.66 21.07
C LEU A 208 13.98 12.50 21.41
N ALA A 209 15.25 12.53 20.95
CA ALA A 209 16.21 11.49 21.31
C ALA A 209 16.40 11.38 22.82
N ARG A 210 16.53 12.50 23.53
CA ARG A 210 16.66 12.54 25.01
C ARG A 210 15.36 12.06 25.69
N GLU A 211 14.21 12.45 25.20
CA GLU A 211 12.91 11.98 25.70
C GLU A 211 12.77 10.45 25.62
N LEU A 212 13.23 9.87 24.53
CA LEU A 212 13.23 8.42 24.30
C LEU A 212 14.41 7.68 24.96
N GLY A 213 15.28 8.37 25.68
CA GLY A 213 16.45 7.76 26.32
C GLY A 213 17.53 7.26 25.35
N ILE A 214 17.60 7.85 24.15
CA ILE A 214 18.60 7.52 23.13
C ILE A 214 19.84 8.38 23.34
N GLU A 215 20.95 7.75 23.71
CA GLU A 215 22.22 8.41 23.95
C GLU A 215 22.80 9.03 22.67
N THR A 216 23.54 10.12 22.82
CA THR A 216 24.21 10.78 21.69
C THR A 216 25.22 9.82 21.06
N GLY A 217 25.09 9.61 19.74
CA GLY A 217 25.98 8.72 18.98
C GLY A 217 25.61 7.24 19.04
N ALA A 218 24.60 6.85 19.83
CA ALA A 218 24.09 5.49 19.81
C ALA A 218 23.50 5.15 18.42
N PRO A 219 23.86 4.01 17.83
CA PRO A 219 23.21 3.56 16.60
C PRO A 219 21.74 3.26 16.84
N VAL A 220 20.87 3.75 15.95
CA VAL A 220 19.42 3.53 16.02
C VAL A 220 18.96 2.71 14.83
N ILE A 221 18.54 1.48 15.08
CA ILE A 221 17.78 0.67 14.15
C ILE A 221 16.32 1.01 14.35
N GLY A 222 15.54 1.16 13.29
CA GLY A 222 14.15 1.55 13.43
C GLY A 222 13.20 0.81 12.52
N TYR A 223 11.95 0.77 12.94
CA TYR A 223 10.80 0.40 12.13
C TYR A 223 9.67 1.40 12.35
N ILE A 224 9.06 1.86 11.28
CA ILE A 224 7.91 2.77 11.32
C ILE A 224 6.78 2.15 10.50
N GLY A 225 5.63 1.89 11.14
CA GLY A 225 4.47 1.33 10.46
C GLY A 225 3.53 0.52 11.35
N SER A 226 2.55 -0.12 10.74
CA SER A 226 1.61 -1.01 11.44
C SER A 226 2.28 -2.31 11.87
N PHE A 227 1.88 -2.83 13.03
CA PHE A 227 2.44 -4.01 13.66
C PHE A 227 1.63 -5.25 13.28
N TYR A 228 1.89 -5.76 12.07
CA TYR A 228 1.34 -7.01 11.55
C TYR A 228 2.35 -8.15 11.65
N ASP A 229 1.87 -9.37 11.80
CA ASP A 229 2.71 -10.57 11.96
C ASP A 229 3.73 -10.74 10.82
N TYR A 230 3.27 -10.61 9.57
CA TYR A 230 4.13 -10.76 8.39
C TYR A 230 5.27 -9.71 8.28
N GLU A 231 5.24 -8.65 9.07
CA GLU A 231 6.33 -7.65 9.11
C GLU A 231 7.56 -8.17 9.85
N GLY A 232 7.44 -9.25 10.66
CA GLY A 232 8.55 -9.99 11.26
C GLY A 232 9.35 -9.24 12.32
N ILE A 233 8.74 -8.27 13.01
CA ILE A 233 9.43 -7.45 14.03
C ILE A 233 9.92 -8.28 15.23
N ASP A 234 9.31 -9.43 15.48
CA ASP A 234 9.81 -10.42 16.44
C ASP A 234 11.23 -10.88 16.12
N ASP A 235 11.56 -11.11 14.84
CA ASP A 235 12.92 -11.45 14.40
C ASP A 235 13.90 -10.28 14.63
N LEU A 236 13.45 -9.05 14.41
CA LEU A 236 14.25 -7.85 14.68
C LEU A 236 14.51 -7.66 16.19
N ILE A 237 13.50 -7.91 17.03
CA ILE A 237 13.64 -7.90 18.49
C ILE A 237 14.61 -8.99 18.92
N ALA A 238 14.46 -10.22 18.40
CA ALA A 238 15.35 -11.35 18.71
C ALA A 238 16.80 -11.15 18.22
N ALA A 239 17.01 -10.31 17.19
CA ALA A 239 18.33 -9.95 16.67
C ALA A 239 19.12 -9.02 17.62
N MET A 240 18.43 -8.25 18.48
CA MET A 240 19.06 -7.19 19.30
C MET A 240 20.18 -7.68 20.22
N PRO A 241 20.06 -8.79 20.96
CA PRO A 241 21.16 -9.25 21.81
C PRO A 241 22.46 -9.48 21.04
N ARG A 242 22.37 -10.18 19.88
CA ARG A 242 23.52 -10.47 19.02
C ARG A 242 24.10 -9.20 18.37
N LEU A 243 23.25 -8.29 17.91
CA LEU A 243 23.71 -7.00 17.37
C LEU A 243 24.49 -6.21 18.44
N ARG A 244 24.03 -6.24 19.69
CA ARG A 244 24.65 -5.51 20.80
C ARG A 244 25.96 -6.14 21.30
N GLU A 245 26.32 -7.35 20.90
CA GLU A 245 27.66 -7.89 21.14
C GLU A 245 28.74 -7.05 20.43
N ARG A 246 28.44 -6.52 19.22
CA ARG A 246 29.34 -5.66 18.44
C ARG A 246 29.09 -4.17 18.67
N HIS A 247 27.82 -3.77 18.85
CA HIS A 247 27.38 -2.38 18.98
C HIS A 247 26.59 -2.20 20.28
N THR A 248 27.28 -2.21 21.43
CA THR A 248 26.68 -2.23 22.77
C THR A 248 25.68 -1.12 23.05
N ALA A 249 25.83 0.05 22.42
CA ALA A 249 24.93 1.20 22.55
C ALA A 249 23.73 1.15 21.57
N ALA A 250 23.64 0.15 20.67
CA ALA A 250 22.57 0.09 19.68
C ALA A 250 21.18 0.08 20.33
N ARG A 251 20.22 0.80 19.76
CA ARG A 251 18.82 0.87 20.16
C ARG A 251 17.92 0.43 19.00
N LEU A 252 16.81 -0.20 19.32
CA LEU A 252 15.73 -0.50 18.40
C LEU A 252 14.55 0.44 18.70
N LEU A 253 14.18 1.28 17.75
CA LEU A 253 13.06 2.21 17.86
C LEU A 253 11.89 1.71 17.01
N LEU A 254 10.79 1.32 17.65
CA LEU A 254 9.56 0.83 17.03
C LEU A 254 8.47 1.91 17.12
N VAL A 255 8.08 2.46 15.96
CA VAL A 255 7.07 3.52 15.85
C VAL A 255 5.85 2.97 15.15
N GLY A 256 4.72 2.95 15.83
CA GLY A 256 3.47 2.40 15.31
C GLY A 256 2.69 1.63 16.35
N ALA A 257 1.67 0.92 15.89
CA ALA A 257 0.84 0.04 16.69
C ALA A 257 0.18 -1.02 15.81
N GLY A 258 -0.38 -2.05 16.40
CA GLY A 258 -1.12 -3.09 15.68
C GLY A 258 -1.38 -4.34 16.51
N GLU A 259 -1.92 -5.35 15.86
CA GLU A 259 -2.35 -6.59 16.53
C GLU A 259 -1.23 -7.31 17.28
N MET A 260 0.02 -7.18 16.79
CA MET A 260 1.18 -7.86 17.35
C MET A 260 1.86 -7.10 18.50
N GLU A 261 1.40 -5.90 18.87
CA GLU A 261 2.11 -5.04 19.83
C GLU A 261 2.32 -5.73 21.19
N SER A 262 1.31 -6.42 21.71
CA SER A 262 1.41 -7.08 23.02
C SER A 262 2.43 -8.23 23.03
N GLU A 263 2.45 -9.03 21.94
CA GLU A 263 3.41 -10.13 21.79
C GLU A 263 4.84 -9.58 21.68
N TRP A 264 5.04 -8.54 20.91
CA TRP A 264 6.36 -7.94 20.70
C TRP A 264 6.90 -7.23 21.95
N ARG A 265 6.01 -6.57 22.72
CA ARG A 265 6.40 -6.00 24.03
C ARG A 265 6.81 -7.10 25.02
N ALA A 266 6.11 -8.23 25.04
CA ALA A 266 6.46 -9.36 25.87
C ALA A 266 7.80 -10.00 25.44
N ALA A 267 8.04 -10.15 24.14
CA ALA A 267 9.31 -10.61 23.59
C ALA A 267 10.47 -9.68 23.98
N ALA A 268 10.30 -8.37 23.80
CA ALA A 268 11.31 -7.37 24.19
C ALA A 268 11.60 -7.37 25.69
N ALA A 269 10.57 -7.50 26.54
CA ALA A 269 10.74 -7.57 28.00
C ALA A 269 11.52 -8.81 28.46
N SER A 270 11.56 -9.86 27.64
CA SER A 270 12.29 -11.10 27.92
C SER A 270 13.76 -11.07 27.50
N LEU A 271 14.21 -10.00 26.83
CA LEU A 271 15.60 -9.85 26.40
C LEU A 271 16.55 -9.61 27.60
N PRO A 272 17.84 -9.95 27.47
CA PRO A 272 18.84 -9.61 28.49
C PRO A 272 18.96 -8.10 28.79
N GLN A 273 18.61 -7.26 27.79
CA GLN A 273 18.61 -5.81 27.88
C GLN A 273 17.29 -5.25 27.29
N PRO A 274 16.18 -5.28 28.04
CA PRO A 274 14.86 -4.87 27.54
C PRO A 274 14.81 -3.42 27.06
N ASP A 275 15.54 -2.54 27.73
CA ASP A 275 15.63 -1.09 27.43
C ASP A 275 16.32 -0.79 26.09
N ALA A 276 16.92 -1.79 25.45
CA ALA A 276 17.43 -1.64 24.10
C ALA A 276 16.30 -1.47 23.06
N VAL A 277 15.07 -1.89 23.39
CA VAL A 277 13.89 -1.81 22.51
C VAL A 277 12.93 -0.75 23.02
N ILE A 278 12.70 0.27 22.19
CA ILE A 278 11.89 1.44 22.51
C ILE A 278 10.61 1.38 21.67
N PHE A 279 9.45 1.35 22.33
CA PHE A 279 8.15 1.44 21.66
C PHE A 279 7.61 2.86 21.81
N ALA A 280 7.63 3.64 20.73
CA ALA A 280 7.11 5.01 20.71
C ALA A 280 5.58 5.08 20.62
N GLY A 281 4.92 3.96 20.26
CA GLY A 281 3.48 3.94 20.01
C GLY A 281 3.10 4.58 18.67
N ARG A 282 1.79 4.80 18.48
CA ARG A 282 1.26 5.46 17.29
C ARG A 282 1.51 6.96 17.37
N VAL A 283 2.09 7.53 16.32
CA VAL A 283 2.37 8.97 16.23
C VAL A 283 1.54 9.60 15.09
N PRO A 284 1.17 10.89 15.19
CA PRO A 284 0.54 11.60 14.10
C PRO A 284 1.43 11.62 12.85
N HIS A 285 0.84 11.52 11.68
CA HIS A 285 1.58 11.52 10.41
C HIS A 285 2.45 12.78 10.25
N THR A 286 1.99 13.92 10.77
CA THR A 286 2.71 15.20 10.75
C THR A 286 3.97 15.22 11.62
N GLU A 287 4.13 14.25 12.53
CA GLU A 287 5.30 14.16 13.43
C GLU A 287 6.24 13.01 13.05
N VAL A 288 5.86 12.16 12.10
CA VAL A 288 6.61 10.94 11.77
C VAL A 288 8.04 11.24 11.32
N GLU A 289 8.28 12.37 10.65
CA GLU A 289 9.61 12.79 10.19
C GLU A 289 10.60 13.03 11.35
N ARG A 290 10.12 13.45 12.53
CA ARG A 290 10.94 13.58 13.73
C ARG A 290 11.55 12.24 14.13
N TYR A 291 10.76 11.16 14.04
CA TYR A 291 11.22 9.80 14.33
C TYR A 291 12.16 9.28 13.25
N TYR A 292 11.86 9.52 11.98
CA TYR A 292 12.80 9.23 10.88
C TYR A 292 14.15 9.90 11.14
N SER A 293 14.18 11.12 11.67
CA SER A 293 15.41 11.87 11.93
C SER A 293 16.35 11.17 12.92
N LEU A 294 15.83 10.34 13.82
CA LEU A 294 16.61 9.61 14.83
C LEU A 294 17.20 8.30 14.30
N ILE A 295 16.58 7.70 13.27
CA ILE A 295 16.90 6.36 12.81
C ILE A 295 18.06 6.40 11.81
N ASP A 296 19.08 5.60 12.06
CA ASP A 296 20.21 5.40 11.16
C ASP A 296 19.89 4.39 10.06
N VAL A 297 19.34 3.24 10.46
CA VAL A 297 18.98 2.12 9.56
C VAL A 297 17.54 1.73 9.81
N LEU A 298 16.71 1.81 8.77
CA LEU A 298 15.35 1.24 8.80
C LEU A 298 15.39 -0.22 8.41
N ALA A 299 14.87 -1.07 9.30
CA ALA A 299 14.88 -2.53 9.14
C ALA A 299 13.46 -3.06 8.87
N TYR A 300 13.34 -3.90 7.83
CA TYR A 300 12.08 -4.50 7.37
C TYR A 300 12.23 -6.02 7.28
N PRO A 301 12.15 -6.74 8.40
CA PRO A 301 12.43 -8.17 8.46
C PRO A 301 11.21 -9.04 8.08
N ARG A 302 10.50 -8.70 7.00
CA ARG A 302 9.31 -9.42 6.56
C ARG A 302 9.55 -10.93 6.52
N LYS A 303 8.60 -11.68 7.04
CA LYS A 303 8.60 -13.14 7.04
C LYS A 303 8.46 -13.69 5.61
N ASP A 304 9.03 -14.87 5.37
CA ASP A 304 8.87 -15.59 4.10
C ASP A 304 7.45 -16.10 3.99
N SER A 305 6.71 -15.54 3.06
CA SER A 305 5.34 -15.91 2.77
C SER A 305 4.96 -15.49 1.36
N ARG A 306 3.91 -16.10 0.84
CA ARG A 306 3.39 -15.72 -0.48
C ARG A 306 2.99 -14.25 -0.56
N LEU A 307 2.45 -13.67 0.53
CA LEU A 307 2.12 -12.24 0.59
C LEU A 307 3.35 -11.36 0.42
N THR A 308 4.41 -11.63 1.16
CA THR A 308 5.63 -10.81 1.17
C THR A 308 6.49 -11.01 -0.08
N ASP A 309 6.39 -12.19 -0.68
CA ASP A 309 7.05 -12.49 -1.96
C ASP A 309 6.40 -11.76 -3.14
N LEU A 310 5.08 -11.65 -3.14
CA LEU A 310 4.34 -11.07 -4.26
C LEU A 310 4.13 -9.55 -4.16
N VAL A 311 4.20 -8.96 -2.94
CA VAL A 311 3.75 -7.58 -2.69
C VAL A 311 4.88 -6.66 -2.26
N THR A 312 5.14 -5.62 -3.05
CA THR A 312 6.09 -4.56 -2.70
C THR A 312 5.51 -3.62 -1.63
N PRO A 313 6.25 -3.35 -0.53
CA PRO A 313 5.83 -2.36 0.47
C PRO A 313 6.14 -0.92 0.08
N LEU A 314 5.47 0.04 0.73
CA LEU A 314 5.78 1.48 0.63
C LEU A 314 6.97 1.89 1.52
N LYS A 315 7.08 1.29 2.70
CA LYS A 315 8.01 1.69 3.77
C LYS A 315 9.49 1.81 3.33
N PRO A 316 10.08 0.86 2.57
CA PRO A 316 11.45 1.02 2.09
C PRO A 316 11.63 2.23 1.16
N LEU A 317 10.61 2.57 0.36
CA LEU A 317 10.65 3.73 -0.53
C LEU A 317 10.59 5.04 0.26
N GLU A 318 9.73 5.12 1.28
CA GLU A 318 9.65 6.25 2.22
C GLU A 318 10.99 6.43 2.96
N ALA A 319 11.60 5.34 3.41
CA ALA A 319 12.91 5.36 4.06
C ALA A 319 14.01 5.91 3.14
N MET A 320 14.05 5.46 1.88
CA MET A 320 14.99 5.96 0.89
C MET A 320 14.74 7.45 0.57
N ALA A 321 13.48 7.88 0.48
CA ALA A 321 13.10 9.29 0.30
C ALA A 321 13.60 10.15 1.47
N GLN A 322 13.49 9.64 2.70
CA GLN A 322 14.04 10.24 3.92
C GLN A 322 15.57 10.06 4.07
N ARG A 323 16.25 9.61 3.00
CA ARG A 323 17.70 9.39 2.98
C ARG A 323 18.19 8.51 4.14
N ARG A 324 17.41 7.49 4.51
CA ARG A 324 17.79 6.50 5.51
C ARG A 324 18.36 5.26 4.85
N ILE A 325 19.23 4.59 5.55
CA ILE A 325 19.74 3.29 5.10
C ILE A 325 18.64 2.25 5.30
N VAL A 326 18.49 1.35 4.35
CA VAL A 326 17.46 0.30 4.37
C VAL A 326 18.12 -1.07 4.50
N ALA A 327 17.69 -1.83 5.50
CA ALA A 327 17.93 -3.26 5.62
C ALA A 327 16.60 -4.00 5.50
N ALA A 328 16.53 -5.07 4.71
CA ALA A 328 15.29 -5.79 4.52
C ALA A 328 15.54 -7.30 4.35
N SER A 329 14.55 -8.11 4.72
CA SER A 329 14.60 -9.54 4.42
C SER A 329 14.54 -9.77 2.90
N ASP A 330 15.22 -10.83 2.43
CA ASP A 330 15.33 -11.19 1.02
C ASP A 330 14.09 -11.93 0.52
N VAL A 331 12.92 -11.25 0.60
CA VAL A 331 11.66 -11.71 0.02
C VAL A 331 11.39 -11.01 -1.31
N GLY A 332 10.57 -11.61 -2.19
CA GLY A 332 10.33 -11.10 -3.54
C GLY A 332 9.87 -9.66 -3.61
N GLY A 333 8.98 -9.24 -2.70
CA GLY A 333 8.53 -7.84 -2.63
C GLY A 333 9.65 -6.84 -2.29
N HIS A 334 10.66 -7.24 -1.52
CA HIS A 334 11.83 -6.41 -1.25
C HIS A 334 12.84 -6.44 -2.39
N ARG A 335 13.09 -7.62 -3.00
CA ARG A 335 13.99 -7.76 -4.17
C ARG A 335 13.57 -6.88 -5.34
N GLU A 336 12.28 -6.60 -5.50
CA GLU A 336 11.80 -5.70 -6.56
C GLU A 336 12.15 -4.23 -6.31
N LEU A 337 12.36 -3.85 -5.05
CA LEU A 337 12.62 -2.45 -4.63
C LEU A 337 14.09 -2.17 -4.30
N ILE A 338 14.82 -3.18 -3.83
CA ILE A 338 16.15 -3.02 -3.24
C ILE A 338 17.17 -3.79 -4.07
N THR A 339 18.21 -3.09 -4.52
CA THR A 339 19.41 -3.70 -5.06
C THR A 339 20.42 -3.82 -3.93
N HIS A 340 20.75 -5.08 -3.55
CA HIS A 340 21.66 -5.37 -2.44
C HIS A 340 23.03 -4.70 -2.64
N GLY A 341 23.50 -3.99 -1.61
CA GLY A 341 24.76 -3.24 -1.61
C GLY A 341 24.73 -1.92 -2.37
N GLU A 342 23.64 -1.60 -3.11
CA GLU A 342 23.51 -0.35 -3.85
C GLU A 342 22.50 0.61 -3.23
N THR A 343 21.24 0.19 -3.07
CA THR A 343 20.15 1.02 -2.52
C THR A 343 19.73 0.59 -1.12
N GLY A 344 20.23 -0.55 -0.65
CA GLY A 344 19.97 -1.11 0.68
C GLY A 344 20.64 -2.48 0.81
N PHE A 345 20.37 -3.15 1.91
CA PHE A 345 20.90 -4.49 2.20
C PHE A 345 19.75 -5.49 2.30
N LEU A 346 19.99 -6.70 1.78
CA LEU A 346 19.08 -7.83 1.91
C LEU A 346 19.74 -8.91 2.78
N PHE A 347 18.96 -9.49 3.70
CA PHE A 347 19.38 -10.60 4.56
C PHE A 347 18.33 -11.72 4.52
N PRO A 348 18.67 -12.99 4.85
CA PRO A 348 17.72 -14.09 4.85
C PRO A 348 16.49 -13.81 5.72
N PRO A 349 15.25 -14.07 5.24
CA PRO A 349 14.06 -13.97 6.05
C PRO A 349 14.03 -15.04 7.15
N ASP A 350 13.23 -14.81 8.20
CA ASP A 350 13.01 -15.74 9.32
C ASP A 350 14.32 -16.21 10.00
N ASP A 351 15.36 -15.37 9.96
CA ASP A 351 16.66 -15.63 10.58
C ASP A 351 17.14 -14.41 11.39
N PRO A 352 16.80 -14.35 12.69
CA PRO A 352 17.24 -13.27 13.56
C PRO A 352 18.78 -13.12 13.66
N ALA A 353 19.53 -14.22 13.52
CA ALA A 353 20.98 -14.18 13.59
C ALA A 353 21.57 -13.53 12.34
N ALA A 354 21.11 -13.92 11.16
CA ALA A 354 21.49 -13.28 9.90
C ALA A 354 21.07 -11.81 9.85
N CYS A 355 19.89 -11.47 10.37
CA CYS A 355 19.43 -10.07 10.53
C CYS A 355 20.43 -9.27 11.40
N ALA A 356 20.81 -9.80 12.57
CA ALA A 356 21.76 -9.15 13.47
C ALA A 356 23.12 -8.92 12.81
N ASP A 357 23.66 -9.95 12.14
CA ASP A 357 24.95 -9.87 11.47
C ASP A 357 24.93 -8.84 10.34
N ALA A 358 23.88 -8.83 9.50
CA ALA A 358 23.70 -7.85 8.44
C ALA A 358 23.63 -6.41 9.00
N LEU A 359 22.87 -6.19 10.06
CA LEU A 359 22.78 -4.87 10.72
C LEU A 359 24.11 -4.44 11.31
N ALA A 360 24.86 -5.36 11.95
CA ALA A 360 26.18 -5.06 12.49
C ALA A 360 27.18 -4.69 11.39
N ASP A 361 27.21 -5.47 10.29
CA ASP A 361 28.08 -5.19 9.15
C ASP A 361 27.76 -3.83 8.51
N MET A 362 26.48 -3.46 8.44
CA MET A 362 26.08 -2.14 7.95
C MET A 362 26.57 -1.02 8.84
N LEU A 363 26.48 -1.20 10.17
CA LEU A 363 26.96 -0.20 11.14
C LEU A 363 28.48 -0.04 11.10
N ASP A 364 29.22 -1.08 10.74
CA ASP A 364 30.68 -1.02 10.56
C ASP A 364 31.09 -0.33 9.24
N ARG A 365 30.21 -0.28 8.24
CA ARG A 365 30.46 0.30 6.90
C ARG A 365 29.81 1.67 6.70
N ARG A 366 29.83 2.52 7.73
CA ARG A 366 29.20 3.87 7.70
C ARG A 366 29.78 4.79 6.63
N ASP A 367 31.01 4.59 6.23
CA ASP A 367 31.69 5.33 5.15
C ASP A 367 31.02 5.15 3.77
N GLU A 368 30.29 4.06 3.56
CA GLU A 368 29.55 3.78 2.32
C GLU A 368 28.13 4.41 2.30
N TRP A 369 27.62 4.86 3.44
CA TRP A 369 26.23 5.29 3.60
C TRP A 369 25.85 6.48 2.73
N ASP A 370 26.71 7.47 2.56
CA ASP A 370 26.40 8.66 1.76
C ASP A 370 26.19 8.30 0.28
N ALA A 371 26.99 7.37 -0.24
CA ALA A 371 26.81 6.87 -1.60
C ALA A 371 25.49 6.07 -1.75
N MET A 372 25.17 5.24 -0.76
CA MET A 372 23.94 4.44 -0.75
C MET A 372 22.70 5.32 -0.64
N ARG A 373 22.70 6.32 0.27
CA ARG A 373 21.62 7.31 0.41
C ARG A 373 21.34 8.06 -0.90
N LYS A 374 22.40 8.49 -1.60
CA LYS A 374 22.27 9.15 -2.90
C LYS A 374 21.65 8.25 -3.96
N ARG A 375 22.06 6.97 -4.01
CA ARG A 375 21.46 5.99 -4.94
C ARG A 375 20.01 5.67 -4.56
N GLY A 376 19.70 5.56 -3.26
CA GLY A 376 18.35 5.30 -2.77
C GLY A 376 17.36 6.39 -3.16
N ILE A 377 17.68 7.67 -2.88
CA ILE A 377 16.81 8.80 -3.27
C ILE A 377 16.66 8.93 -4.79
N GLU A 378 17.73 8.68 -5.55
CA GLU A 378 17.67 8.72 -7.01
C GLU A 378 16.81 7.58 -7.58
N HIS A 379 16.88 6.39 -6.99
CA HIS A 379 16.01 5.26 -7.32
C HIS A 379 14.53 5.62 -7.10
N VAL A 380 14.18 6.22 -5.95
CA VAL A 380 12.82 6.68 -5.66
C VAL A 380 12.39 7.74 -6.65
N ARG A 381 13.20 8.77 -6.87
CA ARG A 381 12.89 9.89 -7.76
C ARG A 381 12.64 9.47 -9.21
N THR A 382 13.38 8.48 -9.70
CA THR A 382 13.31 8.07 -11.11
C THR A 382 12.29 6.97 -11.39
N ARG A 383 11.93 6.16 -10.38
CA ARG A 383 11.08 4.97 -10.58
C ARG A 383 9.84 4.90 -9.72
N HIS A 384 9.81 5.68 -8.63
CA HIS A 384 8.79 5.59 -7.59
C HIS A 384 8.21 6.96 -7.21
N ASP A 385 8.25 7.93 -8.11
CA ASP A 385 7.53 9.19 -7.99
C ASP A 385 6.07 9.02 -8.43
N TRP A 386 5.11 9.47 -7.58
CA TRP A 386 3.69 9.32 -7.89
C TRP A 386 3.26 10.07 -9.13
N HIS A 387 3.82 11.27 -9.39
CA HIS A 387 3.44 12.07 -10.55
C HIS A 387 3.87 11.38 -11.85
N GLU A 388 5.07 10.82 -11.87
CA GLU A 388 5.56 10.08 -13.04
C GLU A 388 4.82 8.76 -13.24
N ASN A 389 4.56 8.01 -12.16
CA ASN A 389 3.84 6.74 -12.25
C ASN A 389 2.39 6.95 -12.75
N ALA A 390 1.69 7.98 -12.26
CA ALA A 390 0.30 8.24 -12.61
C ALA A 390 0.09 8.61 -14.10
N ARG A 391 1.13 9.06 -14.81
CA ARG A 391 1.05 9.37 -16.25
C ARG A 391 0.67 8.18 -17.13
N ARG A 392 0.80 6.97 -16.61
CA ARG A 392 0.44 5.74 -17.32
C ARG A 392 -1.07 5.48 -17.37
N TYR A 393 -1.85 6.03 -16.43
CA TYR A 393 -3.29 5.80 -16.35
C TYR A 393 -4.05 6.43 -17.54
N PRO A 394 -3.85 7.72 -17.90
CA PRO A 394 -4.56 8.37 -19.00
C PRO A 394 -4.45 7.62 -20.32
N ASP A 395 -3.27 7.09 -20.65
CA ASP A 395 -3.05 6.37 -21.90
C ASP A 395 -3.95 5.13 -22.00
N VAL A 396 -4.03 4.35 -20.90
CA VAL A 396 -4.89 3.16 -20.85
C VAL A 396 -6.36 3.56 -20.90
N TYR A 397 -6.79 4.60 -20.18
CA TYR A 397 -8.17 5.07 -20.24
C TYR A 397 -8.56 5.52 -21.63
N GLN A 398 -7.70 6.27 -22.34
CA GLN A 398 -7.94 6.73 -23.70
C GLN A 398 -8.06 5.56 -24.69
N LEU A 399 -7.19 4.55 -24.58
CA LEU A 399 -7.27 3.34 -25.40
C LEU A 399 -8.60 2.62 -25.18
N LEU A 400 -9.02 2.41 -23.94
CA LEU A 400 -10.29 1.76 -23.63
C LEU A 400 -11.50 2.54 -24.16
N LEU A 401 -11.49 3.86 -24.08
CA LEU A 401 -12.53 4.73 -24.60
C LEU A 401 -12.57 4.74 -26.14
N ALA A 402 -11.42 4.63 -26.78
CA ALA A 402 -11.32 4.53 -28.25
C ALA A 402 -11.85 3.17 -28.73
N ASP A 403 -11.50 2.08 -28.06
CA ASP A 403 -11.97 0.73 -28.37
C ASP A 403 -13.49 0.62 -28.23
N LEU A 404 -14.02 1.20 -27.18
CA LEU A 404 -15.45 1.22 -26.92
C LEU A 404 -16.24 1.95 -28.02
N LYS A 405 -15.69 3.05 -28.56
CA LYS A 405 -16.27 3.77 -29.70
C LYS A 405 -16.25 2.93 -30.98
N ARG A 406 -15.16 2.19 -31.23
CA ARG A 406 -15.01 1.32 -32.43
C ARG A 406 -15.97 0.15 -32.44
N ASP A 407 -16.14 -0.49 -31.29
CA ASP A 407 -16.98 -1.69 -31.15
C ASP A 407 -18.48 -1.40 -31.19
N GLY A 408 -18.88 -0.14 -31.31
CA GLY A 408 -20.29 0.27 -31.34
C GLY A 408 -21.06 -0.03 -30.03
N ARG A 409 -20.35 -0.32 -28.97
CA ARG A 409 -20.92 -0.68 -27.64
C ARG A 409 -21.54 0.53 -26.94
N PHE A 410 -21.45 1.76 -27.52
CA PHE A 410 -22.20 2.92 -27.09
C PHE A 410 -23.42 3.14 -27.95
N ALA A 411 -24.60 2.93 -27.39
CA ALA A 411 -25.75 3.71 -27.76
C ALA A 411 -25.42 5.18 -27.45
N SER A 412 -25.56 6.05 -28.45
CA SER A 412 -25.32 7.49 -28.45
C SER A 412 -25.51 8.16 -27.09
N ASN A 413 -24.46 8.79 -26.60
CA ASN A 413 -24.49 9.62 -25.38
C ASN A 413 -25.53 10.75 -25.60
N PRO A 414 -26.58 10.92 -24.79
CA PRO A 414 -27.61 11.96 -25.01
C PRO A 414 -27.06 13.39 -25.03
N ARG A 415 -25.83 13.61 -24.58
CA ARG A 415 -25.17 14.92 -24.60
C ARG A 415 -24.69 15.37 -26.00
N GLU A 416 -24.41 14.44 -26.92
CA GLU A 416 -24.00 14.81 -28.28
C GLU A 416 -25.19 15.17 -29.19
N GLN A 417 -26.42 14.82 -28.82
CA GLN A 417 -27.64 15.16 -29.58
C GLN A 417 -28.14 16.59 -29.31
N GLY A 418 -27.73 17.22 -28.18
CA GLY A 418 -28.10 18.59 -27.83
C GLY A 418 -27.27 19.70 -28.49
N LEU A 419 -26.20 19.37 -29.23
CA LEU A 419 -25.33 20.35 -29.91
C LEU A 419 -25.56 20.41 -31.45
N ARG A 420 -26.58 19.74 -31.95
CA ARG A 420 -26.96 19.75 -33.38
C ARG A 420 -28.43 20.18 -33.62
N ALA A 421 -28.99 20.98 -32.73
CA ALA A 421 -30.29 21.67 -32.94
C ALA A 421 -30.09 23.17 -32.83
#